data_dc1cdd41424aafe912a1ece10a5bd0a1
#
_entry.id   dc1cdd41424aafe912a1ece10a5bd0a1
#
_cell.length_a   1.000
_cell.length_b   1.000
_cell.length_c   1.000
_cell.angle_alpha   90.00
_cell.angle_beta   90.00
_cell.angle_gamma   90.00
#
_symmetry.space_group_name_H-M   'P 1'
#
loop_
_entity.id
_entity.type
_entity.pdbx_description
1 polymer ?
#
loop_
_entity_poly.entity_id
_entity_poly.type
_entity_poly.pdbx_seq_one_letter_code
_entity_poly.pdbx_strand_id
1 'polypeptide(L)'
;MNPVIVIPTFVSPRRRKDSGSVIATYDHTTPLSNPGELPRLLTSLQKVRGIGQVIVLVAAESAISDQAAEKVQDIVSRFPSLNIAIIGADECKLVQQRMEQLGLGKLSKEIGLAGYGAIRNLGLVLANVMGFDSIVFLDDDEVIDDADFLQKGVYGLGKLTRKGVPILAKTGYYLNSEGSYLSKSQDKWYNHFWQQGKAFNKWITKAMRGPRLSRSNHVCGGCLAIHKEAFKRLSFDPWVARGEDLDYMLNLRMYGSDIWFDNQWSLRHLPPASTSEGTRFRQDIYRWLYEYRKMEYSRTQIDLMQVKPQSLEPYPGPFLEPGITKRIRITAILRSLARKDKKAYRQAAKAARTEAVMYAQRNCSKYFEFQFVWPELMARMDSDQILHTAIVQSVARRQAAANMAAAFPVAGAGAGVDPGVTSEIRLNIAE
;
A
#
# COMPACT_ATOMS: atom_id res chain seq x y z
N MET A 1 -5.51 15.93 17.13
CA MET A 1 -5.37 14.68 16.40
C MET A 1 -3.89 14.37 16.28
N ASN A 2 -3.49 13.14 16.55
CA ASN A 2 -2.11 12.66 16.49
C ASN A 2 -1.95 11.69 15.30
N PRO A 3 -1.66 12.20 14.08
CA PRO A 3 -1.52 11.37 12.89
C PRO A 3 -0.14 10.73 12.81
N VAL A 4 -0.09 9.51 12.26
CA VAL A 4 1.13 8.85 11.80
C VAL A 4 1.15 8.75 10.27
N ILE A 5 2.31 8.98 9.66
CA ILE A 5 2.51 8.74 8.23
C ILE A 5 3.08 7.32 8.06
N VAL A 6 2.50 6.53 7.16
CA VAL A 6 2.97 5.17 6.87
C VAL A 6 3.32 5.05 5.39
N ILE A 7 4.54 4.60 5.11
CA ILE A 7 5.13 4.50 3.78
C ILE A 7 5.58 3.07 3.54
N PRO A 8 4.85 2.25 2.77
CA PRO A 8 5.38 1.00 2.27
C PRO A 8 6.47 1.23 1.23
N THR A 9 7.57 0.49 1.30
CA THR A 9 8.62 0.46 0.28
C THR A 9 9.00 -0.99 -0.05
N PHE A 10 9.22 -1.26 -1.34
CA PHE A 10 9.42 -2.62 -1.84
C PHE A 10 10.81 -2.77 -2.42
N VAL A 11 11.64 -3.63 -1.80
CA VAL A 11 13.03 -3.85 -2.19
C VAL A 11 13.19 -5.22 -2.84
N SER A 12 13.92 -5.28 -3.96
CA SER A 12 14.20 -6.51 -4.69
C SER A 12 15.70 -6.75 -4.87
N PRO A 13 16.16 -8.01 -5.05
CA PRO A 13 17.60 -8.29 -5.25
C PRO A 13 18.15 -7.65 -6.53
N ARG A 14 17.36 -7.68 -7.60
CA ARG A 14 17.70 -7.13 -8.92
C ARG A 14 16.46 -6.53 -9.57
N ARG A 15 16.63 -5.70 -10.60
CA ARG A 15 15.56 -5.22 -11.45
C ARG A 15 14.81 -6.43 -12.03
N ARG A 16 13.59 -6.67 -11.58
CA ARG A 16 12.83 -7.90 -11.87
C ARG A 16 12.48 -7.95 -13.35
N LYS A 17 12.90 -9.00 -14.04
CA LYS A 17 12.25 -9.47 -15.27
C LYS A 17 11.02 -10.27 -14.81
N ASP A 18 9.85 -10.03 -15.43
CA ASP A 18 8.55 -10.64 -15.11
C ASP A 18 8.61 -11.97 -14.34
N SER A 19 8.27 -11.97 -13.06
CA SER A 19 7.99 -13.19 -12.33
C SER A 19 6.56 -13.62 -12.64
N GLY A 20 6.35 -14.86 -13.01
CA GLY A 20 5.03 -15.39 -13.42
C GLY A 20 3.95 -15.39 -12.33
N SER A 21 4.25 -14.97 -11.09
CA SER A 21 3.28 -14.84 -10.00
C SER A 21 2.54 -13.49 -10.09
N VAL A 22 1.21 -13.55 -10.16
CA VAL A 22 0.35 -12.38 -10.29
C VAL A 22 -0.01 -11.78 -8.93
N ILE A 23 -0.03 -12.58 -7.87
CA ILE A 23 -0.68 -12.25 -6.59
C ILE A 23 0.27 -11.55 -5.59
N ALA A 24 1.58 -11.77 -5.69
CA ALA A 24 2.56 -11.18 -4.78
C ALA A 24 3.54 -10.23 -5.48
N THR A 25 3.17 -9.71 -6.64
CA THR A 25 4.06 -8.88 -7.46
C THR A 25 3.67 -7.43 -7.27
N TYR A 26 4.50 -6.68 -6.57
CA TYR A 26 4.37 -5.24 -6.49
C TYR A 26 4.66 -4.59 -7.85
N ASP A 27 3.95 -3.53 -8.17
CA ASP A 27 4.06 -2.82 -9.45
C ASP A 27 5.47 -2.28 -9.69
N HIS A 28 6.07 -1.76 -8.62
CA HIS A 28 7.40 -1.17 -8.61
C HIS A 28 8.18 -1.73 -7.43
N THR A 29 9.33 -2.30 -7.73
CA THR A 29 10.29 -2.74 -6.71
C THR A 29 11.60 -2.02 -6.95
N THR A 30 12.21 -1.53 -5.89
CA THR A 30 13.51 -0.87 -5.94
C THR A 30 14.62 -1.89 -5.76
N PRO A 31 15.54 -2.06 -6.73
CA PRO A 31 16.70 -2.94 -6.56
C PRO A 31 17.58 -2.51 -5.38
N LEU A 32 18.24 -3.48 -4.71
CA LEU A 32 19.19 -3.19 -3.63
C LEU A 32 20.27 -2.16 -4.04
N SER A 33 20.73 -2.22 -5.28
CA SER A 33 21.78 -1.34 -5.83
C SER A 33 21.30 0.07 -6.22
N ASN A 34 19.98 0.36 -6.13
CA ASN A 34 19.42 1.65 -6.56
C ASN A 34 18.74 2.32 -5.35
N PRO A 35 18.95 3.61 -5.06
CA PRO A 35 18.28 4.32 -3.96
C PRO A 35 16.74 4.35 -4.13
N GLY A 36 16.25 4.26 -5.36
CA GLY A 36 14.82 4.33 -5.67
C GLY A 36 14.22 5.72 -5.50
N GLU A 37 12.95 5.73 -5.21
CA GLU A 37 12.12 6.94 -5.14
C GLU A 37 11.98 7.49 -3.71
N LEU A 38 12.16 6.65 -2.68
CA LEU A 38 12.01 7.00 -1.27
C LEU A 38 12.79 8.25 -0.83
N PRO A 39 14.08 8.47 -1.24
CA PRO A 39 14.80 9.69 -0.89
C PRO A 39 14.11 10.97 -1.37
N ARG A 40 13.47 10.92 -2.53
CA ARG A 40 12.73 12.06 -3.11
C ARG A 40 11.48 12.38 -2.30
N LEU A 41 10.73 11.36 -1.89
CA LEU A 41 9.59 11.52 -0.99
C LEU A 41 10.03 12.13 0.33
N LEU A 42 11.05 11.55 1.00
CA LEU A 42 11.55 12.05 2.29
C LEU A 42 12.05 13.50 2.20
N THR A 43 12.72 13.88 1.09
CA THR A 43 13.11 15.28 0.84
C THR A 43 11.89 16.20 0.78
N SER A 44 10.80 15.76 0.18
CA SER A 44 9.57 16.56 0.11
C SER A 44 8.88 16.65 1.47
N LEU A 45 8.91 15.57 2.27
CA LEU A 45 8.33 15.54 3.61
C LEU A 45 8.98 16.51 4.57
N GLN A 46 10.28 16.78 4.46
CA GLN A 46 10.97 17.78 5.31
C GLN A 46 10.34 19.18 5.23
N LYS A 47 9.61 19.48 4.14
CA LYS A 47 8.95 20.77 3.92
C LYS A 47 7.52 20.80 4.47
N VAL A 48 6.95 19.67 4.84
CA VAL A 48 5.58 19.56 5.35
C VAL A 48 5.54 19.92 6.82
N ARG A 49 4.61 20.78 7.19
CA ARG A 49 4.41 21.22 8.57
C ARG A 49 3.68 20.20 9.43
N GLY A 50 4.11 20.06 10.69
CA GLY A 50 3.40 19.26 11.69
C GLY A 50 3.58 17.76 11.56
N ILE A 51 4.60 17.28 10.83
CA ILE A 51 4.95 15.86 10.81
C ILE A 51 5.45 15.45 12.20
N GLY A 52 4.79 14.46 12.78
CA GLY A 52 5.24 13.76 13.98
C GLY A 52 6.02 12.50 13.63
N GLN A 53 5.38 11.33 13.79
CA GLN A 53 5.98 10.04 13.49
C GLN A 53 5.77 9.65 12.03
N VAL A 54 6.84 9.13 11.40
CA VAL A 54 6.80 8.43 10.11
C VAL A 54 7.18 6.97 10.35
N ILE A 55 6.46 6.03 9.75
CA ILE A 55 6.76 4.60 9.75
C ILE A 55 7.05 4.18 8.31
N VAL A 56 8.22 3.63 8.05
CA VAL A 56 8.57 3.04 6.77
C VAL A 56 8.49 1.52 6.89
N LEU A 57 7.57 0.91 6.13
CA LEU A 57 7.39 -0.55 6.09
C LEU A 57 8.23 -1.12 4.96
N VAL A 58 9.27 -1.90 5.30
CA VAL A 58 10.23 -2.44 4.33
C VAL A 58 9.85 -3.86 3.93
N ALA A 59 9.27 -4.01 2.75
CA ALA A 59 8.93 -5.29 2.17
C ALA A 59 10.05 -5.79 1.23
N ALA A 60 10.55 -6.98 1.49
CA ALA A 60 11.58 -7.64 0.69
C ALA A 60 11.41 -9.17 0.72
N GLU A 61 12.04 -9.86 -0.22
CA GLU A 61 12.18 -11.32 -0.15
C GLU A 61 13.02 -11.70 1.09
N SER A 62 12.69 -12.81 1.75
CA SER A 62 13.34 -13.23 3.00
C SER A 62 14.87 -13.33 2.89
N ALA A 63 15.38 -13.72 1.73
CA ALA A 63 16.83 -13.85 1.47
C ALA A 63 17.60 -12.52 1.52
N ILE A 64 16.90 -11.38 1.40
CA ILE A 64 17.51 -10.03 1.37
C ILE A 64 16.89 -9.08 2.40
N SER A 65 16.09 -9.59 3.32
CA SER A 65 15.34 -8.75 4.28
C SER A 65 16.22 -7.81 5.08
N ASP A 66 17.36 -8.30 5.55
CA ASP A 66 18.31 -7.54 6.36
C ASP A 66 19.00 -6.47 5.53
N GLN A 67 19.50 -6.84 4.34
CA GLN A 67 20.12 -5.90 3.40
C GLN A 67 19.11 -4.80 2.95
N ALA A 68 17.84 -5.16 2.81
CA ALA A 68 16.80 -4.19 2.48
C ALA A 68 16.55 -3.21 3.64
N ALA A 69 16.53 -3.70 4.87
CA ALA A 69 16.37 -2.85 6.06
C ALA A 69 17.60 -1.94 6.26
N GLU A 70 18.82 -2.45 6.10
CA GLU A 70 20.07 -1.68 6.14
C GLU A 70 20.06 -0.57 5.07
N LYS A 71 19.74 -0.92 3.82
CA LYS A 71 19.62 0.06 2.72
C LYS A 71 18.64 1.19 3.07
N VAL A 72 17.47 0.86 3.61
CA VAL A 72 16.48 1.87 3.98
C VAL A 72 16.98 2.68 5.17
N GLN A 73 17.70 2.07 6.12
CA GLN A 73 18.35 2.77 7.24
C GLN A 73 19.37 3.79 6.73
N ASP A 74 20.20 3.44 5.76
CA ASP A 74 21.18 4.36 5.13
C ASP A 74 20.48 5.54 4.43
N ILE A 75 19.34 5.29 3.81
CA ILE A 75 18.55 6.37 3.22
C ILE A 75 18.00 7.29 4.32
N VAL A 76 17.37 6.73 5.34
CA VAL A 76 16.71 7.47 6.42
C VAL A 76 17.70 8.29 7.26
N SER A 77 18.93 7.81 7.47
CA SER A 77 19.98 8.51 8.23
C SER A 77 20.32 9.90 7.66
N ARG A 78 20.02 10.12 6.39
CA ARG A 78 20.21 11.43 5.71
C ARG A 78 19.11 12.44 6.02
N PHE A 79 18.06 12.04 6.75
CA PHE A 79 16.89 12.87 7.07
C PHE A 79 16.68 13.00 8.59
N PRO A 80 17.67 13.49 9.37
CA PRO A 80 17.61 13.51 10.83
C PRO A 80 16.51 14.44 11.39
N SER A 81 15.95 15.32 10.57
CA SER A 81 14.82 16.19 10.96
C SER A 81 13.47 15.46 10.97
N LEU A 82 13.38 14.26 10.39
CA LEU A 82 12.18 13.44 10.38
C LEU A 82 12.30 12.33 11.42
N ASN A 83 11.28 12.16 12.26
CA ASN A 83 11.22 11.04 13.20
C ASN A 83 10.71 9.80 12.47
N ILE A 84 11.61 8.94 11.99
CA ILE A 84 11.30 7.79 11.14
C ILE A 84 11.60 6.48 11.88
N ALA A 85 10.59 5.63 12.03
CA ALA A 85 10.74 4.24 12.46
C ALA A 85 10.74 3.31 11.24
N ILE A 86 11.74 2.45 11.12
CA ILE A 86 11.82 1.43 10.07
C ILE A 86 11.30 0.12 10.62
N ILE A 87 10.30 -0.44 9.96
CA ILE A 87 9.68 -1.71 10.28
C ILE A 87 10.03 -2.70 9.18
N GLY A 88 10.90 -3.63 9.47
CA GLY A 88 11.32 -4.72 8.60
C GLY A 88 10.81 -6.08 9.05
N ALA A 89 11.48 -7.14 8.61
CA ALA A 89 11.11 -8.51 8.93
C ALA A 89 11.13 -8.80 10.43
N ASP A 90 12.08 -8.22 11.17
CA ASP A 90 12.21 -8.49 12.61
C ASP A 90 11.06 -7.86 13.40
N GLU A 91 10.70 -6.60 13.15
CA GLU A 91 9.57 -5.97 13.78
C GLU A 91 8.24 -6.63 13.39
N CYS A 92 8.13 -7.07 12.13
CA CYS A 92 6.97 -7.84 11.68
C CYS A 92 6.84 -9.17 12.46
N LYS A 93 7.95 -9.87 12.72
CA LYS A 93 7.95 -11.08 13.58
C LYS A 93 7.51 -10.76 15.00
N LEU A 94 7.91 -9.63 15.60
CA LEU A 94 7.45 -9.21 16.93
C LEU A 94 5.92 -9.06 16.97
N VAL A 95 5.34 -8.43 15.93
CA VAL A 95 3.88 -8.31 15.79
C VAL A 95 3.23 -9.71 15.73
N GLN A 96 3.75 -10.59 14.87
CA GLN A 96 3.22 -11.95 14.70
C GLN A 96 3.32 -12.79 15.97
N GLN A 97 4.46 -12.74 16.67
CA GLN A 97 4.66 -13.41 17.97
C GLN A 97 3.67 -12.88 19.02
N ARG A 98 3.44 -11.57 19.04
CA ARG A 98 2.45 -11.01 19.96
C ARG A 98 1.04 -11.48 19.64
N MET A 99 0.69 -11.56 18.36
CA MET A 99 -0.59 -12.14 17.93
C MET A 99 -0.74 -13.61 18.37
N GLU A 100 0.31 -14.42 18.29
CA GLU A 100 0.31 -15.81 18.79
C GLU A 100 0.06 -15.86 20.29
N GLN A 101 0.74 -15.02 21.08
CA GLN A 101 0.55 -14.92 22.54
C GLN A 101 -0.88 -14.51 22.92
N LEU A 102 -1.53 -13.70 22.08
CA LEU A 102 -2.92 -13.28 22.23
C LEU A 102 -3.94 -14.29 21.69
N GLY A 103 -3.49 -15.46 21.19
CA GLY A 103 -4.37 -16.45 20.57
C GLY A 103 -4.89 -16.10 19.17
N LEU A 104 -4.24 -15.15 18.50
CA LEU A 104 -4.62 -14.61 17.17
C LEU A 104 -3.67 -15.07 16.06
N GLY A 105 -2.80 -16.03 16.32
CA GLY A 105 -1.73 -16.47 15.41
C GLY A 105 -2.22 -16.95 14.04
N LYS A 106 -3.46 -17.45 13.92
CA LYS A 106 -4.06 -17.86 12.65
C LYS A 106 -4.19 -16.71 11.64
N LEU A 107 -4.22 -15.46 12.11
CA LEU A 107 -4.36 -14.24 11.31
C LEU A 107 -3.02 -13.59 10.95
N SER A 108 -1.91 -14.16 11.39
CA SER A 108 -0.57 -13.54 11.25
C SER A 108 -0.12 -13.39 9.79
N LYS A 109 -0.62 -14.23 8.88
CA LYS A 109 -0.29 -14.16 7.45
C LYS A 109 -0.96 -13.01 6.72
N GLU A 110 -2.11 -12.57 7.21
CA GLU A 110 -2.91 -11.47 6.66
C GLU A 110 -2.46 -10.10 7.18
N ILE A 111 -1.46 -10.09 8.11
CA ILE A 111 -0.84 -8.90 8.68
C ILE A 111 0.68 -9.06 8.57
N GLY A 112 1.27 -8.40 7.58
CA GLY A 112 2.69 -8.60 7.32
C GLY A 112 3.20 -7.79 6.14
N LEU A 113 4.41 -8.12 5.69
CA LEU A 113 5.12 -7.39 4.62
C LEU A 113 4.89 -7.98 3.22
N ALA A 114 4.06 -9.00 3.06
CA ALA A 114 3.82 -9.67 1.79
C ALA A 114 2.37 -9.46 1.31
N GLY A 115 2.21 -8.66 0.26
CA GLY A 115 0.92 -8.29 -0.35
C GLY A 115 0.43 -6.90 0.06
N TYR A 116 -0.27 -6.24 -0.88
CA TYR A 116 -0.70 -4.85 -0.69
C TYR A 116 -1.64 -4.67 0.51
N GLY A 117 -2.66 -5.53 0.66
CA GLY A 117 -3.58 -5.44 1.79
C GLY A 117 -2.92 -5.81 3.12
N ALA A 118 -2.05 -6.83 3.14
CA ALA A 118 -1.37 -7.28 4.36
C ALA A 118 -0.42 -6.21 4.93
N ILE A 119 0.33 -5.51 4.05
CA ILE A 119 1.25 -4.43 4.50
C ILE A 119 0.48 -3.21 5.01
N ARG A 120 -0.67 -2.87 4.39
CA ARG A 120 -1.57 -1.82 4.91
C ARG A 120 -2.13 -2.23 6.28
N ASN A 121 -2.56 -3.49 6.46
CA ASN A 121 -3.03 -4.02 7.74
C ASN A 121 -1.94 -3.94 8.83
N LEU A 122 -0.70 -4.26 8.50
CA LEU A 122 0.42 -4.07 9.42
C LEU A 122 0.55 -2.60 9.85
N GLY A 123 0.42 -1.66 8.91
CA GLY A 123 0.39 -0.22 9.22
C GLY A 123 -0.74 0.16 10.17
N LEU A 124 -1.96 -0.37 9.96
CA LEU A 124 -3.10 -0.14 10.86
C LEU A 124 -2.86 -0.68 12.27
N VAL A 125 -2.31 -1.91 12.38
CA VAL A 125 -1.98 -2.52 13.66
C VAL A 125 -0.92 -1.71 14.40
N LEU A 126 0.14 -1.28 13.73
CA LEU A 126 1.19 -0.45 14.33
C LEU A 126 0.64 0.90 14.81
N ALA A 127 -0.22 1.55 14.02
CA ALA A 127 -0.87 2.79 14.44
C ALA A 127 -1.73 2.60 15.69
N ASN A 128 -2.42 1.46 15.81
CA ASN A 128 -3.24 1.11 16.96
C ASN A 128 -2.39 0.82 18.21
N VAL A 129 -1.34 0.03 18.08
CA VAL A 129 -0.41 -0.33 19.16
C VAL A 129 0.29 0.92 19.72
N MET A 130 0.68 1.84 18.84
CA MET A 130 1.36 3.07 19.21
C MET A 130 0.42 4.20 19.64
N GLY A 131 -0.91 3.98 19.64
CA GLY A 131 -1.91 4.93 20.13
C GLY A 131 -2.15 6.15 19.23
N PHE A 132 -1.94 6.05 17.92
CA PHE A 132 -2.24 7.13 16.99
C PHE A 132 -3.75 7.28 16.72
N ASP A 133 -4.20 8.53 16.54
CA ASP A 133 -5.61 8.83 16.27
C ASP A 133 -5.99 8.65 14.81
N SER A 134 -5.03 8.72 13.92
CA SER A 134 -5.21 8.59 12.48
C SER A 134 -3.93 8.18 11.78
N ILE A 135 -4.09 7.58 10.63
CA ILE A 135 -3.01 7.17 9.74
C ILE A 135 -3.15 7.89 8.40
N VAL A 136 -2.02 8.34 7.85
CA VAL A 136 -1.91 8.87 6.48
C VAL A 136 -0.97 7.96 5.71
N PHE A 137 -1.49 7.26 4.71
CA PHE A 137 -0.68 6.45 3.82
C PHE A 137 -0.10 7.28 2.69
N LEU A 138 1.18 7.06 2.41
CA LEU A 138 1.91 7.54 1.23
C LEU A 138 2.57 6.35 0.54
N ASP A 139 2.76 6.44 -0.78
CA ASP A 139 3.58 5.50 -1.54
C ASP A 139 4.99 6.10 -1.77
N ASP A 140 6.04 5.29 -1.87
CA ASP A 140 7.43 5.78 -1.88
C ASP A 140 7.83 6.54 -3.17
N ASP A 141 7.01 6.47 -4.22
CA ASP A 141 7.21 7.15 -5.51
C ASP A 141 6.46 8.50 -5.64
N GLU A 142 6.06 9.06 -4.51
CA GLU A 142 5.31 10.31 -4.43
C GLU A 142 6.18 11.52 -4.08
N VAL A 143 5.65 12.72 -4.33
CA VAL A 143 6.27 14.01 -3.97
C VAL A 143 5.20 14.97 -3.45
N ILE A 144 5.48 15.60 -2.33
CA ILE A 144 4.58 16.55 -1.68
C ILE A 144 5.11 17.97 -1.89
N ASP A 145 4.34 18.79 -2.59
CA ASP A 145 4.69 20.18 -2.85
C ASP A 145 4.07 21.15 -1.84
N ASP A 146 3.03 20.70 -1.13
CA ASP A 146 2.23 21.53 -0.23
C ASP A 146 2.70 21.39 1.23
N ALA A 147 3.18 22.46 1.80
CA ALA A 147 3.62 22.49 3.21
C ALA A 147 2.47 22.17 4.21
N ASP A 148 1.22 22.40 3.83
CA ASP A 148 0.04 22.11 4.66
C ASP A 148 -0.59 20.74 4.36
N PHE A 149 0.12 19.88 3.65
CA PHE A 149 -0.38 18.56 3.21
C PHE A 149 -0.99 17.75 4.36
N LEU A 150 -0.30 17.63 5.49
CA LEU A 150 -0.78 16.85 6.63
C LEU A 150 -2.02 17.50 7.27
N GLN A 151 -2.04 18.81 7.42
CA GLN A 151 -3.19 19.56 7.93
C GLN A 151 -4.42 19.38 7.01
N LYS A 152 -4.22 19.41 5.70
CA LYS A 152 -5.27 19.11 4.73
C LYS A 152 -5.71 17.64 4.81
N GLY A 153 -4.79 16.71 4.99
CA GLY A 153 -5.09 15.28 5.17
C GLY A 153 -6.03 15.00 6.33
N VAL A 154 -5.79 15.60 7.48
CA VAL A 154 -6.62 15.42 8.68
C VAL A 154 -7.82 16.38 8.76
N TYR A 155 -7.99 17.31 7.82
CA TYR A 155 -9.11 18.26 7.82
C TYR A 155 -10.44 17.53 7.77
N GLY A 156 -11.29 17.78 8.76
CA GLY A 156 -12.62 17.17 8.88
C GLY A 156 -12.64 15.71 9.32
N LEU A 157 -11.48 15.04 9.39
CA LEU A 157 -11.41 13.65 9.82
C LEU A 157 -11.85 13.52 11.30
N GLY A 158 -12.66 12.49 11.59
CA GLY A 158 -13.27 12.29 12.92
C GLY A 158 -14.46 13.21 13.23
N LYS A 159 -14.80 14.16 12.35
CA LYS A 159 -15.95 15.07 12.52
C LYS A 159 -17.20 14.56 11.79
N LEU A 160 -18.34 15.12 12.17
CA LEU A 160 -19.59 14.85 11.48
C LEU A 160 -19.82 15.87 10.35
N THR A 161 -20.39 15.41 9.26
CA THR A 161 -20.94 16.30 8.23
C THR A 161 -22.18 17.02 8.75
N ARG A 162 -22.68 18.03 8.01
CA ARG A 162 -23.95 18.70 8.34
C ARG A 162 -25.16 17.76 8.44
N LYS A 163 -25.08 16.57 7.82
CA LYS A 163 -26.13 15.53 7.87
C LYS A 163 -25.88 14.47 8.97
N GLY A 164 -24.93 14.71 9.87
CA GLY A 164 -24.60 13.76 10.95
C GLY A 164 -23.79 12.53 10.51
N VAL A 165 -23.28 12.49 9.27
CA VAL A 165 -22.47 11.35 8.79
C VAL A 165 -21.02 11.56 9.19
N PRO A 166 -20.35 10.60 9.86
CA PRO A 166 -18.95 10.73 10.27
C PRO A 166 -18.00 10.66 9.07
N ILE A 167 -16.93 11.46 9.14
CA ILE A 167 -15.84 11.45 8.17
C ILE A 167 -14.71 10.61 8.76
N LEU A 168 -14.72 9.31 8.52
CA LEU A 168 -13.77 8.37 9.13
C LEU A 168 -12.64 7.97 8.19
N ALA A 169 -12.79 8.17 6.90
CA ALA A 169 -11.75 7.96 5.90
C ALA A 169 -11.83 9.02 4.81
N LYS A 170 -10.68 9.43 4.32
CA LYS A 170 -10.53 10.53 3.36
C LYS A 170 -9.45 10.20 2.33
N THR A 171 -9.72 10.55 1.08
CA THR A 171 -8.74 10.47 0.00
C THR A 171 -8.57 11.82 -0.67
N GLY A 172 -7.33 12.12 -1.04
CA GLY A 172 -7.01 13.19 -1.97
C GLY A 172 -6.96 12.70 -3.42
N TYR A 173 -6.11 13.34 -4.23
CA TYR A 173 -5.90 12.99 -5.62
C TYR A 173 -4.44 13.14 -6.04
N TYR A 174 -4.08 12.42 -7.10
CA TYR A 174 -2.75 12.46 -7.69
C TYR A 174 -2.67 13.51 -8.80
N LEU A 175 -1.56 14.24 -8.81
CA LEU A 175 -1.08 15.01 -9.96
C LEU A 175 0.01 14.19 -10.66
N ASN A 176 -0.07 14.09 -11.97
CA ASN A 176 0.99 13.48 -12.78
C ASN A 176 2.18 14.45 -12.95
N SER A 177 3.22 14.03 -13.69
CA SER A 177 4.40 14.85 -13.98
C SER A 177 4.11 16.19 -14.67
N GLU A 178 2.93 16.32 -15.31
CA GLU A 178 2.47 17.53 -16.01
C GLU A 178 1.58 18.42 -15.11
N GLY A 179 1.38 18.03 -13.83
CA GLY A 179 0.50 18.75 -12.90
C GLY A 179 -0.99 18.51 -13.17
N SER A 180 -1.35 17.51 -13.97
CA SER A 180 -2.74 17.17 -14.26
C SER A 180 -3.25 16.04 -13.36
N TYR A 181 -4.49 16.15 -12.88
CA TYR A 181 -5.21 15.09 -12.17
C TYR A 181 -5.91 14.09 -13.12
N LEU A 182 -5.86 14.33 -14.44
CA LEU A 182 -6.50 13.47 -15.42
C LEU A 182 -5.61 12.28 -15.79
N SER A 183 -6.22 11.11 -15.90
CA SER A 183 -5.56 9.94 -16.46
C SER A 183 -5.30 10.14 -17.95
N LYS A 184 -4.10 9.76 -18.41
CA LYS A 184 -3.75 9.71 -19.85
C LYS A 184 -4.49 8.57 -20.54
N SER A 185 -5.80 8.73 -20.74
CA SER A 185 -6.59 7.74 -21.46
C SER A 185 -6.47 7.92 -22.95
N GLN A 186 -6.25 6.82 -23.68
CA GLN A 186 -6.29 6.82 -25.13
C GLN A 186 -7.59 6.20 -25.62
N ASP A 187 -8.38 6.98 -26.36
CA ASP A 187 -9.60 6.50 -27.02
C ASP A 187 -9.22 5.73 -28.29
N LYS A 188 -8.75 4.51 -28.13
CA LYS A 188 -8.32 3.61 -29.20
C LYS A 188 -9.34 2.47 -29.36
N TRP A 189 -9.54 2.01 -30.58
CA TRP A 189 -10.51 0.96 -30.92
C TRP A 189 -10.37 -0.31 -30.06
N TYR A 190 -9.14 -0.71 -29.70
CA TYR A 190 -8.88 -1.87 -28.87
C TYR A 190 -9.23 -1.68 -27.38
N ASN A 191 -9.58 -0.46 -26.96
CA ASN A 191 -10.05 -0.12 -25.62
C ASN A 191 -11.58 0.07 -25.55
N HIS A 192 -12.30 -0.10 -26.65
CA HIS A 192 -13.74 0.20 -26.75
C HIS A 192 -14.56 -0.43 -25.59
N PHE A 193 -14.29 -1.67 -25.24
CA PHE A 193 -15.00 -2.36 -24.14
C PHE A 193 -14.42 -2.11 -22.74
N TRP A 194 -13.32 -1.35 -22.63
CA TRP A 194 -12.61 -1.13 -21.35
C TRP A 194 -12.00 0.27 -21.28
N GLN A 195 -12.87 1.27 -21.15
CA GLN A 195 -12.49 2.69 -21.13
C GLN A 195 -12.33 3.22 -19.70
N GLN A 196 -11.54 2.53 -18.87
CA GLN A 196 -11.37 2.84 -17.44
C GLN A 196 -10.87 4.28 -17.21
N GLY A 197 -9.86 4.73 -17.93
CA GLY A 197 -9.34 6.10 -17.80
C GLY A 197 -10.36 7.18 -18.18
N LYS A 198 -11.19 6.94 -19.20
CA LYS A 198 -12.26 7.87 -19.60
C LYS A 198 -13.35 7.99 -18.53
N ALA A 199 -13.76 6.85 -17.97
CA ALA A 199 -14.73 6.80 -16.88
C ALA A 199 -14.21 7.50 -15.63
N PHE A 200 -12.96 7.25 -15.25
CA PHE A 200 -12.27 7.95 -14.18
C PHE A 200 -12.21 9.45 -14.41
N ASN A 201 -11.78 9.90 -15.61
CA ASN A 201 -11.69 11.32 -15.94
C ASN A 201 -13.05 12.01 -15.82
N LYS A 202 -14.15 11.35 -16.23
CA LYS A 202 -15.50 11.86 -16.06
C LYS A 202 -15.86 12.03 -14.57
N TRP A 203 -15.52 11.04 -13.74
CA TRP A 203 -15.77 11.10 -12.32
C TRP A 203 -14.97 12.21 -11.64
N ILE A 204 -13.63 12.24 -11.81
CA ILE A 204 -12.78 13.19 -11.10
C ILE A 204 -13.06 14.64 -11.51
N THR A 205 -13.35 14.89 -12.80
CA THR A 205 -13.72 16.23 -13.27
C THR A 205 -14.98 16.74 -12.57
N LYS A 206 -15.97 15.86 -12.34
CA LYS A 206 -17.17 16.19 -11.57
C LYS A 206 -16.85 16.44 -10.10
N ALA A 207 -16.03 15.58 -9.49
CA ALA A 207 -15.64 15.68 -8.09
C ALA A 207 -14.85 16.96 -7.78
N MET A 208 -13.93 17.36 -8.69
CA MET A 208 -13.16 18.60 -8.58
C MET A 208 -14.01 19.87 -8.61
N ARG A 209 -15.15 19.85 -9.30
CA ARG A 209 -16.13 20.97 -9.35
C ARG A 209 -17.08 20.99 -8.17
N GLY A 210 -17.07 19.96 -7.35
CA GLY A 210 -17.93 19.80 -6.19
C GLY A 210 -17.45 20.56 -4.95
N PRO A 211 -18.12 20.40 -3.80
CA PRO A 211 -17.65 20.93 -2.53
C PRO A 211 -16.30 20.27 -2.15
N ARG A 212 -15.55 20.92 -1.25
CA ARG A 212 -14.26 20.44 -0.80
C ARG A 212 -14.30 18.96 -0.38
N LEU A 213 -15.27 18.59 0.42
CA LEU A 213 -15.49 17.19 0.82
C LEU A 213 -16.76 16.66 0.14
N SER A 214 -16.60 15.59 -0.62
CA SER A 214 -17.70 14.86 -1.26
C SER A 214 -17.49 13.35 -1.13
N ARG A 215 -18.56 12.56 -1.26
CA ARG A 215 -18.42 11.09 -1.29
C ARG A 215 -17.55 10.66 -2.44
N SER A 216 -16.55 9.82 -2.17
CA SER A 216 -15.62 9.35 -3.19
C SER A 216 -16.07 8.03 -3.82
N ASN A 217 -15.90 7.91 -5.13
CA ASN A 217 -15.96 6.64 -5.87
C ASN A 217 -14.57 6.16 -6.29
N HIS A 218 -13.53 6.82 -5.82
CA HIS A 218 -12.13 6.46 -6.09
C HIS A 218 -11.28 6.72 -4.85
N VAL A 219 -10.19 6.00 -4.73
CA VAL A 219 -9.20 6.18 -3.67
C VAL A 219 -7.80 6.22 -4.30
N CYS A 220 -6.98 7.10 -3.79
CA CYS A 220 -5.54 7.12 -4.03
C CYS A 220 -4.85 6.52 -2.81
N GLY A 221 -4.27 5.33 -2.93
CA GLY A 221 -3.69 4.59 -1.81
C GLY A 221 -2.57 5.32 -1.08
N GLY A 222 -1.78 6.12 -1.80
CA GLY A 222 -0.75 6.98 -1.23
C GLY A 222 -1.23 8.40 -0.90
N CYS A 223 -2.53 8.68 -1.00
CA CYS A 223 -3.14 9.93 -0.52
C CYS A 223 -4.42 9.59 0.24
N LEU A 224 -4.28 8.79 1.31
CA LEU A 224 -5.36 8.17 2.06
C LEU A 224 -5.18 8.41 3.55
N ALA A 225 -6.16 9.06 4.18
CA ALA A 225 -6.21 9.29 5.62
C ALA A 225 -7.34 8.49 6.26
N ILE A 226 -7.06 7.75 7.33
CA ILE A 226 -8.03 6.89 8.02
C ILE A 226 -8.00 7.21 9.52
N HIS A 227 -9.17 7.48 10.09
CA HIS A 227 -9.35 7.72 11.52
C HIS A 227 -9.37 6.40 12.31
N LYS A 228 -8.97 6.42 13.58
CA LYS A 228 -8.94 5.24 14.43
C LYS A 228 -10.27 4.49 14.51
N GLU A 229 -11.39 5.19 14.52
CA GLU A 229 -12.71 4.58 14.52
C GLU A 229 -13.00 3.76 13.25
N ALA A 230 -12.36 4.06 12.12
CA ALA A 230 -12.45 3.25 10.93
C ALA A 230 -11.43 2.10 10.97
N PHE A 231 -10.16 2.35 11.22
CA PHE A 231 -9.16 1.30 11.13
C PHE A 231 -9.27 0.24 12.25
N LYS A 232 -9.86 0.60 13.40
CA LYS A 232 -10.19 -0.39 14.44
C LYS A 232 -11.35 -1.31 14.04
N ARG A 233 -12.19 -0.89 13.11
CA ARG A 233 -13.39 -1.62 12.68
C ARG A 233 -13.24 -2.32 11.35
N LEU A 234 -12.36 -1.82 10.47
CA LEU A 234 -12.24 -2.29 9.10
C LEU A 234 -10.79 -2.48 8.67
N SER A 235 -10.51 -3.67 8.15
CA SER A 235 -9.22 -4.06 7.56
C SER A 235 -9.17 -3.80 6.06
N PHE A 236 -7.95 -3.75 5.51
CA PHE A 236 -7.76 -4.00 4.09
C PHE A 236 -7.93 -5.49 3.77
N ASP A 237 -8.29 -5.79 2.54
CA ASP A 237 -8.40 -7.17 2.06
C ASP A 237 -7.02 -7.72 1.63
N PRO A 238 -6.48 -8.74 2.33
CA PRO A 238 -5.17 -9.31 1.98
C PRO A 238 -5.17 -10.12 0.69
N TRP A 239 -6.34 -10.53 0.20
CA TRP A 239 -6.45 -11.39 -1.00
C TRP A 239 -6.71 -10.60 -2.28
N VAL A 240 -6.98 -9.31 -2.22
CA VAL A 240 -7.06 -8.50 -3.43
C VAL A 240 -5.66 -8.39 -4.06
N ALA A 241 -5.54 -8.78 -5.32
CA ALA A 241 -4.23 -8.83 -5.98
C ALA A 241 -3.59 -7.45 -6.18
N ARG A 242 -4.43 -6.41 -6.25
CA ARG A 242 -4.07 -5.01 -6.47
C ARG A 242 -5.29 -4.12 -6.25
N GLY A 243 -5.07 -2.83 -5.93
CA GLY A 243 -6.14 -1.84 -5.75
C GLY A 243 -6.90 -2.04 -4.45
N GLU A 244 -6.16 -2.41 -3.42
CA GLU A 244 -6.61 -2.56 -2.04
C GLU A 244 -7.23 -1.27 -1.49
N ASP A 245 -6.84 -0.14 -2.06
CA ASP A 245 -7.37 1.19 -1.77
C ASP A 245 -8.82 1.34 -2.22
N LEU A 246 -9.12 1.01 -3.48
CA LEU A 246 -10.51 1.02 -3.99
C LEU A 246 -11.34 -0.06 -3.31
N ASP A 247 -10.78 -1.23 -3.08
CA ASP A 247 -11.43 -2.31 -2.33
C ASP A 247 -11.81 -1.85 -0.91
N TYR A 248 -10.91 -1.13 -0.22
CA TYR A 248 -11.20 -0.56 1.10
C TYR A 248 -12.41 0.39 1.09
N MET A 249 -12.58 1.19 0.03
CA MET A 249 -13.79 2.01 -0.15
C MET A 249 -15.03 1.16 -0.31
N LEU A 250 -14.98 0.09 -1.11
CA LEU A 250 -16.12 -0.83 -1.26
C LEU A 250 -16.47 -1.49 0.07
N ASN A 251 -15.47 -1.90 0.83
CA ASN A 251 -15.65 -2.47 2.16
C ASN A 251 -16.29 -1.47 3.12
N LEU A 252 -15.79 -0.21 3.18
CA LEU A 252 -16.41 0.84 3.98
C LEU A 252 -17.90 0.98 3.68
N ARG A 253 -18.29 0.95 2.41
CA ARG A 253 -19.69 1.03 2.00
C ARG A 253 -20.50 -0.19 2.41
N MET A 254 -19.93 -1.41 2.26
CA MET A 254 -20.58 -2.64 2.71
C MET A 254 -20.86 -2.60 4.24
N TYR A 255 -19.97 -1.99 5.01
CA TYR A 255 -20.09 -1.83 6.45
C TYR A 255 -20.77 -0.50 6.88
N GLY A 256 -21.51 0.16 5.97
CA GLY A 256 -22.34 1.32 6.30
C GLY A 256 -21.61 2.65 6.47
N SER A 257 -20.36 2.74 6.02
CA SER A 257 -19.56 3.97 6.05
C SER A 257 -19.19 4.44 4.63
N ASP A 258 -18.46 5.53 4.53
CA ASP A 258 -17.98 6.07 3.24
C ASP A 258 -16.56 6.62 3.36
N ILE A 259 -15.90 6.73 2.22
CA ILE A 259 -14.69 7.52 2.08
C ILE A 259 -14.99 8.87 1.44
N TRP A 260 -14.32 9.92 1.89
CA TRP A 260 -14.56 11.30 1.45
C TRP A 260 -13.42 11.78 0.57
N PHE A 261 -13.76 12.30 -0.61
CA PHE A 261 -12.83 12.95 -1.52
C PHE A 261 -12.62 14.41 -1.10
N ASP A 262 -11.37 14.83 -0.96
CA ASP A 262 -10.99 16.23 -0.70
C ASP A 262 -10.31 16.82 -1.95
N ASN A 263 -10.98 17.73 -2.63
CA ASN A 263 -10.46 18.37 -3.84
C ASN A 263 -9.38 19.45 -3.58
N GLN A 264 -8.97 19.63 -2.32
CA GLN A 264 -7.87 20.52 -1.93
C GLN A 264 -6.66 19.78 -1.36
N TRP A 265 -6.68 18.43 -1.37
CA TRP A 265 -5.62 17.60 -0.84
C TRP A 265 -5.03 16.73 -1.95
N SER A 266 -3.78 17.02 -2.32
CA SER A 266 -3.12 16.35 -3.44
C SER A 266 -1.62 16.20 -3.22
N LEU A 267 -1.03 15.32 -3.99
CA LEU A 267 0.41 15.14 -4.15
C LEU A 267 0.73 14.75 -5.59
N ARG A 268 2.02 14.79 -5.96
CA ARG A 268 2.46 14.29 -7.26
C ARG A 268 2.85 12.82 -7.16
N HIS A 269 2.29 12.00 -8.03
CA HIS A 269 2.64 10.60 -8.18
C HIS A 269 3.54 10.44 -9.41
N LEU A 270 4.78 10.03 -9.17
CA LEU A 270 5.86 9.99 -10.16
C LEU A 270 6.49 8.58 -10.21
N PRO A 271 5.71 7.55 -10.59
CA PRO A 271 6.16 6.18 -10.60
C PRO A 271 7.29 5.97 -11.62
N PRO A 272 8.22 5.04 -11.35
CA PRO A 272 9.19 4.61 -12.33
C PRO A 272 8.50 3.96 -13.54
N ALA A 273 9.18 3.93 -14.67
CA ALA A 273 8.64 3.37 -15.90
C ALA A 273 8.23 1.90 -15.71
N SER A 274 6.98 1.58 -16.02
CA SER A 274 6.46 0.21 -15.98
C SER A 274 7.14 -0.66 -17.03
N THR A 275 7.51 -1.89 -16.66
CA THR A 275 8.21 -2.84 -17.53
C THR A 275 7.29 -3.50 -18.54
N SER A 276 6.00 -3.73 -18.22
CA SER A 276 5.03 -4.38 -19.11
C SER A 276 3.60 -3.96 -18.82
N GLU A 277 2.97 -3.29 -19.81
CA GLU A 277 1.54 -2.95 -19.73
C GLU A 277 0.64 -4.20 -19.76
N GLY A 278 1.06 -5.25 -20.45
CA GLY A 278 0.30 -6.50 -20.54
C GLY A 278 0.24 -7.23 -19.20
N THR A 279 1.36 -7.27 -18.46
CA THR A 279 1.43 -7.84 -17.12
C THR A 279 0.55 -7.05 -16.16
N ARG A 280 0.65 -5.72 -16.20
CA ARG A 280 -0.19 -4.82 -15.39
C ARG A 280 -1.68 -5.03 -15.67
N PHE A 281 -2.05 -5.16 -16.94
CA PHE A 281 -3.44 -5.47 -17.32
C PHE A 281 -3.89 -6.84 -16.81
N ARG A 282 -3.00 -7.84 -16.77
CA ARG A 282 -3.32 -9.15 -16.18
C ARG A 282 -3.60 -9.04 -14.67
N GLN A 283 -2.84 -8.23 -13.93
CA GLN A 283 -3.11 -7.94 -12.51
C GLN A 283 -4.47 -7.24 -12.33
N ASP A 284 -4.77 -6.25 -13.18
CA ASP A 284 -6.07 -5.57 -13.18
C ASP A 284 -7.23 -6.55 -13.41
N ILE A 285 -7.05 -7.59 -14.24
CA ILE A 285 -8.07 -8.62 -14.46
C ILE A 285 -8.35 -9.40 -13.18
N TYR A 286 -7.32 -9.83 -12.45
CA TYR A 286 -7.52 -10.50 -11.16
C TYR A 286 -8.27 -9.61 -10.17
N ARG A 287 -7.88 -8.34 -10.08
CA ARG A 287 -8.54 -7.34 -9.24
C ARG A 287 -10.03 -7.23 -9.57
N TRP A 288 -10.38 -6.87 -10.80
CA TRP A 288 -11.77 -6.56 -11.16
C TRP A 288 -12.69 -7.78 -11.06
N LEU A 289 -12.21 -8.99 -11.40
CA LEU A 289 -12.97 -10.21 -11.22
C LEU A 289 -13.14 -10.57 -9.74
N TYR A 290 -12.12 -10.31 -8.93
CA TYR A 290 -12.18 -10.49 -7.49
C TYR A 290 -13.21 -9.56 -6.84
N GLU A 291 -13.13 -8.27 -7.11
CA GLU A 291 -14.05 -7.27 -6.56
C GLU A 291 -15.49 -7.51 -7.03
N TYR A 292 -15.69 -7.85 -8.31
CA TYR A 292 -17.00 -8.22 -8.80
C TYR A 292 -17.58 -9.41 -8.02
N ARG A 293 -16.79 -10.47 -7.83
CA ARG A 293 -17.24 -11.66 -7.10
C ARG A 293 -17.47 -11.40 -5.63
N LYS A 294 -16.63 -10.57 -5.01
CA LYS A 294 -16.78 -10.13 -3.63
C LYS A 294 -18.09 -9.35 -3.43
N MET A 295 -18.41 -8.44 -4.33
CA MET A 295 -19.69 -7.72 -4.32
C MET A 295 -20.89 -8.66 -4.50
N GLU A 296 -20.80 -9.68 -5.34
CA GLU A 296 -21.85 -10.69 -5.45
C GLU A 296 -22.01 -11.49 -4.16
N TYR A 297 -20.89 -11.92 -3.56
CA TYR A 297 -20.90 -12.65 -2.30
C TYR A 297 -21.48 -11.80 -1.15
N SER A 298 -21.15 -10.52 -1.08
CA SER A 298 -21.68 -9.62 -0.04
C SER A 298 -23.20 -9.53 -0.02
N ARG A 299 -23.87 -9.80 -1.15
CA ARG A 299 -25.35 -9.83 -1.24
C ARG A 299 -25.98 -10.98 -0.46
N THR A 300 -25.20 -12.02 -0.17
CA THR A 300 -25.65 -13.16 0.65
C THR A 300 -25.46 -12.93 2.15
N GLN A 301 -24.82 -11.82 2.53
CA GLN A 301 -24.55 -11.48 3.92
C GLN A 301 -25.63 -10.50 4.42
N ILE A 302 -26.34 -10.87 5.47
CA ILE A 302 -27.52 -10.13 5.98
C ILE A 302 -27.10 -8.78 6.57
N ASP A 303 -25.93 -8.75 7.23
CA ASP A 303 -25.47 -7.58 8.00
C ASP A 303 -24.74 -6.54 7.14
N LEU A 304 -24.59 -6.78 5.82
CA LEU A 304 -23.88 -5.88 4.94
C LEU A 304 -24.81 -5.02 4.08
N MET A 305 -24.44 -3.77 3.93
CA MET A 305 -25.09 -2.87 2.97
C MET A 305 -24.76 -3.31 1.54
N GLN A 306 -25.79 -3.39 0.70
CA GLN A 306 -25.58 -3.80 -0.69
C GLN A 306 -25.08 -2.65 -1.55
N VAL A 307 -23.81 -2.74 -1.98
CA VAL A 307 -23.22 -1.81 -2.92
C VAL A 307 -23.64 -2.19 -4.34
N LYS A 308 -24.37 -1.31 -5.02
CA LYS A 308 -24.80 -1.52 -6.41
C LYS A 308 -23.84 -0.83 -7.38
N PRO A 309 -23.44 -1.45 -8.53
CA PRO A 309 -22.59 -0.80 -9.53
C PRO A 309 -23.10 0.57 -9.97
N GLN A 310 -24.43 0.74 -10.10
CA GLN A 310 -25.04 2.01 -10.50
C GLN A 310 -24.74 3.16 -9.52
N SER A 311 -24.60 2.86 -8.22
CA SER A 311 -24.21 3.87 -7.21
C SER A 311 -22.76 4.32 -7.34
N LEU A 312 -21.96 3.60 -8.11
CA LEU A 312 -20.54 3.82 -8.37
C LEU A 312 -20.27 4.44 -9.75
N GLU A 313 -21.29 4.88 -10.47
CA GLU A 313 -21.12 5.55 -11.76
C GLU A 313 -20.56 6.97 -11.62
N PRO A 314 -19.80 7.42 -12.61
CA PRO A 314 -19.34 6.75 -13.83
C PRO A 314 -18.13 5.83 -13.62
N TYR A 315 -17.54 5.81 -12.45
CA TYR A 315 -16.37 5.00 -12.05
C TYR A 315 -16.49 4.64 -10.57
N PRO A 316 -16.19 3.42 -10.15
CA PRO A 316 -15.81 2.23 -10.94
C PRO A 316 -17.01 1.38 -11.42
N GLY A 317 -18.25 1.81 -11.23
CA GLY A 317 -19.48 1.06 -11.47
C GLY A 317 -19.48 0.19 -12.72
N PRO A 318 -19.23 0.75 -13.93
CA PRO A 318 -19.23 -0.01 -15.17
C PRO A 318 -18.23 -1.18 -15.21
N PHE A 319 -17.24 -1.23 -14.32
CA PHE A 319 -16.22 -2.28 -14.22
C PHE A 319 -16.59 -3.36 -13.19
N LEU A 320 -17.75 -3.24 -12.56
CA LEU A 320 -18.29 -4.16 -11.53
C LEU A 320 -19.67 -4.72 -11.90
N GLU A 321 -20.04 -4.65 -13.18
CA GLU A 321 -21.33 -5.14 -13.71
C GLU A 321 -21.26 -6.56 -14.23
N PRO A 322 -22.40 -7.26 -14.33
CA PRO A 322 -22.48 -8.55 -15.01
C PRO A 322 -21.90 -8.50 -16.43
N GLY A 323 -21.28 -9.60 -16.86
CA GLY A 323 -20.61 -9.67 -18.16
C GLY A 323 -19.18 -9.12 -18.21
N ILE A 324 -18.64 -8.69 -17.07
CA ILE A 324 -17.26 -8.21 -16.94
C ILE A 324 -16.22 -9.16 -17.53
N THR A 325 -16.35 -10.47 -17.31
CA THR A 325 -15.44 -11.51 -17.84
C THR A 325 -15.35 -11.46 -19.37
N LYS A 326 -16.51 -11.30 -20.05
CA LYS A 326 -16.58 -11.19 -21.52
C LYS A 326 -15.89 -9.93 -22.00
N ARG A 327 -16.19 -8.78 -21.38
CA ARG A 327 -15.61 -7.47 -21.72
C ARG A 327 -14.09 -7.45 -21.56
N ILE A 328 -13.58 -7.93 -20.42
CA ILE A 328 -12.14 -8.06 -20.14
C ILE A 328 -11.48 -8.94 -21.21
N ARG A 329 -12.04 -10.10 -21.50
CA ARG A 329 -11.48 -11.05 -22.45
C ARG A 329 -11.40 -10.46 -23.87
N ILE A 330 -12.49 -9.84 -24.35
CA ILE A 330 -12.49 -9.18 -25.65
C ILE A 330 -11.40 -8.08 -25.68
N THR A 331 -11.32 -7.26 -24.66
CA THR A 331 -10.29 -6.21 -24.57
C THR A 331 -8.88 -6.78 -24.59
N ALA A 332 -8.61 -7.85 -23.85
CA ALA A 332 -7.31 -8.53 -23.85
C ALA A 332 -6.94 -9.06 -25.23
N ILE A 333 -7.89 -9.67 -25.95
CA ILE A 333 -7.68 -10.15 -27.33
C ILE A 333 -7.37 -8.97 -28.27
N LEU A 334 -8.18 -7.90 -28.24
CA LEU A 334 -7.98 -6.74 -29.07
C LEU A 334 -6.62 -6.06 -28.81
N ARG A 335 -6.23 -5.93 -27.53
CA ARG A 335 -4.90 -5.41 -27.14
C ARG A 335 -3.78 -6.34 -27.60
N SER A 336 -3.98 -7.67 -27.60
CA SER A 336 -2.98 -8.62 -28.10
C SER A 336 -2.70 -8.47 -29.60
N LEU A 337 -3.65 -7.94 -30.36
CA LEU A 337 -3.46 -7.63 -31.78
C LEU A 337 -2.77 -6.27 -32.01
N ALA A 338 -3.09 -5.29 -31.17
CA ALA A 338 -2.71 -3.89 -31.37
C ALA A 338 -1.45 -3.44 -30.59
N ARG A 339 -1.04 -4.14 -29.53
CA ARG A 339 0.01 -3.73 -28.59
C ARG A 339 1.24 -4.65 -28.64
N LYS A 340 2.39 -4.14 -28.12
CA LYS A 340 3.67 -4.88 -28.17
C LYS A 340 3.66 -6.16 -27.32
N ASP A 341 3.03 -6.15 -26.12
CA ASP A 341 3.02 -7.27 -25.16
C ASP A 341 2.01 -8.37 -25.52
N LYS A 342 2.01 -8.83 -26.77
CA LYS A 342 1.01 -9.80 -27.31
C LYS A 342 0.83 -11.04 -26.44
N LYS A 343 1.96 -11.61 -25.95
CA LYS A 343 1.96 -12.83 -25.10
C LYS A 343 1.25 -12.57 -23.76
N ALA A 344 1.56 -11.46 -23.09
CA ALA A 344 0.97 -11.11 -21.81
C ALA A 344 -0.54 -10.84 -21.95
N TYR A 345 -0.98 -10.16 -23.00
CA TYR A 345 -2.42 -9.95 -23.26
C TYR A 345 -3.17 -11.26 -23.59
N ARG A 346 -2.56 -12.21 -24.31
CA ARG A 346 -3.16 -13.53 -24.54
C ARG A 346 -3.27 -14.34 -23.25
N GLN A 347 -2.25 -14.29 -22.39
CA GLN A 347 -2.30 -14.89 -21.06
C GLN A 347 -3.40 -14.24 -20.19
N ALA A 348 -3.55 -12.92 -20.26
CA ALA A 348 -4.61 -12.18 -19.59
C ALA A 348 -6.00 -12.64 -20.07
N ALA A 349 -6.21 -12.82 -21.39
CA ALA A 349 -7.47 -13.32 -21.95
C ALA A 349 -7.80 -14.76 -21.49
N LYS A 350 -6.79 -15.61 -21.33
CA LYS A 350 -6.94 -16.97 -20.77
C LYS A 350 -7.28 -16.89 -19.28
N ALA A 351 -6.51 -16.14 -18.49
CA ALA A 351 -6.70 -15.99 -17.04
C ALA A 351 -8.12 -15.49 -16.70
N ALA A 352 -8.69 -14.59 -17.50
CA ALA A 352 -10.05 -14.07 -17.31
C ALA A 352 -11.14 -15.15 -17.38
N ARG A 353 -10.87 -16.32 -17.96
CA ARG A 353 -11.83 -17.43 -18.03
C ARG A 353 -11.57 -18.56 -17.03
N THR A 354 -10.36 -18.62 -16.48
CA THR A 354 -9.91 -19.76 -15.68
C THR A 354 -9.35 -19.28 -14.33
N GLU A 355 -8.08 -19.00 -14.27
CA GLU A 355 -7.33 -18.76 -13.04
C GLU A 355 -7.87 -17.59 -12.22
N ALA A 356 -8.18 -16.45 -12.86
CA ALA A 356 -8.65 -15.27 -12.15
C ALA A 356 -10.08 -15.44 -11.60
N VAL A 357 -10.96 -16.15 -12.34
CA VAL A 357 -12.31 -16.49 -11.86
C VAL A 357 -12.24 -17.47 -10.70
N MET A 358 -11.43 -18.52 -10.83
CA MET A 358 -11.24 -19.49 -9.74
C MET A 358 -10.62 -18.87 -8.51
N TYR A 359 -9.63 -17.97 -8.71
CA TYR A 359 -9.03 -17.23 -7.61
C TYR A 359 -10.06 -16.39 -6.85
N ALA A 360 -10.88 -15.62 -7.57
CA ALA A 360 -11.94 -14.82 -6.99
C ALA A 360 -12.95 -15.68 -6.22
N GLN A 361 -13.39 -16.80 -6.79
CA GLN A 361 -14.33 -17.72 -6.15
C GLN A 361 -13.79 -18.33 -4.86
N ARG A 362 -12.51 -18.69 -4.84
CA ARG A 362 -11.88 -19.35 -3.67
C ARG A 362 -11.54 -18.40 -2.52
N ASN A 363 -11.37 -17.12 -2.80
CA ASN A 363 -10.78 -16.21 -1.84
C ASN A 363 -11.69 -15.06 -1.41
N CYS A 364 -12.72 -14.69 -2.18
CA CYS A 364 -13.54 -13.52 -1.82
C CYS A 364 -14.31 -13.66 -0.49
N SER A 365 -14.67 -14.87 -0.07
CA SER A 365 -15.31 -15.12 1.23
C SER A 365 -14.36 -14.97 2.41
N LYS A 366 -13.07 -15.28 2.22
CA LYS A 366 -12.05 -15.24 3.28
C LYS A 366 -11.89 -13.84 3.88
N TYR A 367 -12.09 -12.81 3.06
CA TYR A 367 -12.08 -11.44 3.58
C TYR A 367 -13.14 -11.23 4.66
N PHE A 368 -14.36 -11.71 4.45
CA PHE A 368 -15.44 -11.52 5.44
C PHE A 368 -15.18 -12.30 6.73
N GLU A 369 -14.56 -13.48 6.63
CA GLU A 369 -14.11 -14.25 7.80
C GLU A 369 -13.00 -13.51 8.57
N PHE A 370 -12.00 -12.97 7.86
CA PHE A 370 -10.94 -12.16 8.44
C PHE A 370 -11.49 -10.86 9.04
N GLN A 371 -12.36 -10.17 8.32
CA GLN A 371 -12.98 -8.93 8.76
C GLN A 371 -13.86 -9.13 10.02
N PHE A 372 -14.50 -10.28 10.16
CA PHE A 372 -15.31 -10.59 11.34
C PHE A 372 -14.47 -10.58 12.64
N VAL A 373 -13.23 -11.04 12.58
CA VAL A 373 -12.33 -11.08 13.74
C VAL A 373 -11.44 -9.84 13.89
N TRP A 374 -11.42 -8.98 12.89
CA TRP A 374 -10.57 -7.77 12.89
C TRP A 374 -10.83 -6.81 14.05
N PRO A 375 -12.08 -6.45 14.42
CA PRO A 375 -12.32 -5.56 15.55
C PRO A 375 -11.82 -6.13 16.89
N GLU A 376 -11.93 -7.45 17.11
CA GLU A 376 -11.41 -8.10 18.29
C GLU A 376 -9.88 -8.05 18.33
N LEU A 377 -9.23 -8.34 17.20
CA LEU A 377 -7.78 -8.22 17.07
C LEU A 377 -7.33 -6.81 17.45
N MET A 378 -7.95 -5.79 16.87
CA MET A 378 -7.60 -4.40 17.14
C MET A 378 -7.87 -3.99 18.58
N ALA A 379 -8.93 -4.52 19.20
CA ALA A 379 -9.22 -4.28 20.62
C ALA A 379 -8.17 -4.92 21.56
N ARG A 380 -7.74 -6.14 21.26
CA ARG A 380 -6.70 -6.84 22.05
C ARG A 380 -5.31 -6.22 21.92
N MET A 381 -5.04 -5.58 20.80
CA MET A 381 -3.76 -4.92 20.50
C MET A 381 -3.80 -3.40 20.72
N ASP A 382 -4.89 -2.87 21.24
CA ASP A 382 -5.05 -1.42 21.46
C ASP A 382 -4.07 -0.94 22.55
N SER A 383 -3.13 -0.07 22.16
CA SER A 383 -2.12 0.50 23.06
C SER A 383 -1.31 -0.57 23.82
N ASP A 384 -1.02 -1.71 23.18
CA ASP A 384 -0.28 -2.83 23.75
C ASP A 384 1.15 -2.42 24.11
N GLN A 385 1.41 -2.16 25.40
CA GLN A 385 2.69 -1.67 25.89
C GLN A 385 3.84 -2.67 25.73
N ILE A 386 3.55 -3.98 25.75
CA ILE A 386 4.56 -5.02 25.56
C ILE A 386 5.09 -4.96 24.13
N LEU A 387 4.19 -4.98 23.15
CA LEU A 387 4.58 -4.90 21.75
C LEU A 387 5.17 -3.53 21.40
N HIS A 388 4.58 -2.45 21.87
CA HIS A 388 5.12 -1.10 21.68
C HIS A 388 6.57 -1.01 22.15
N THR A 389 6.87 -1.43 23.38
CA THR A 389 8.22 -1.43 23.94
C THR A 389 9.19 -2.28 23.11
N ALA A 390 8.76 -3.48 22.70
CA ALA A 390 9.58 -4.37 21.90
C ALA A 390 9.94 -3.75 20.52
N ILE A 391 8.97 -3.12 19.86
CA ILE A 391 9.19 -2.42 18.57
C ILE A 391 10.15 -1.24 18.74
N VAL A 392 9.93 -0.38 19.73
CA VAL A 392 10.78 0.79 19.99
C VAL A 392 12.22 0.35 20.27
N GLN A 393 12.42 -0.69 21.06
CA GLN A 393 13.76 -1.24 21.34
C GLN A 393 14.42 -1.85 20.09
N SER A 394 13.65 -2.52 19.22
CA SER A 394 14.17 -3.07 17.97
C SER A 394 14.63 -1.96 17.02
N VAL A 395 13.80 -0.94 16.82
CA VAL A 395 14.13 0.24 16.00
C VAL A 395 15.35 0.97 16.54
N ALA A 396 15.43 1.21 17.86
CA ALA A 396 16.55 1.88 18.49
C ALA A 396 17.87 1.09 18.32
N ARG A 397 17.84 -0.23 18.46
CA ARG A 397 19.02 -1.10 18.23
C ARG A 397 19.52 -0.99 16.78
N ARG A 398 18.62 -0.99 15.80
CA ARG A 398 18.99 -0.82 14.37
C ARG A 398 19.63 0.54 14.12
N GLN A 399 19.08 1.62 14.67
CA GLN A 399 19.65 2.97 14.55
C GLN A 399 21.04 3.05 15.19
N ALA A 400 21.21 2.48 16.38
CA ALA A 400 22.50 2.44 17.07
C ALA A 400 23.55 1.66 16.25
N ALA A 401 23.21 0.51 15.71
CA ALA A 401 24.10 -0.28 14.86
C ALA A 401 24.53 0.49 13.60
N ALA A 402 23.60 1.18 12.94
CA ALA A 402 23.90 2.01 11.77
C ALA A 402 24.83 3.19 12.12
N ASN A 403 24.61 3.86 13.26
CA ASN A 403 25.46 4.95 13.72
C ASN A 403 26.88 4.45 14.05
N MET A 404 27.02 3.27 14.67
CA MET A 404 28.33 2.65 14.92
C MET A 404 29.06 2.30 13.62
N ALA A 405 28.39 1.70 12.65
CA ALA A 405 28.95 1.38 11.35
C ALA A 405 29.43 2.64 10.60
N ALA A 406 28.69 3.74 10.70
CA ALA A 406 29.08 5.03 10.12
C ALA A 406 30.27 5.69 10.84
N ALA A 407 30.38 5.51 12.17
CA ALA A 407 31.49 6.05 12.98
C ALA A 407 32.80 5.25 12.78
N PHE A 408 32.70 3.97 12.49
CA PHE A 408 33.84 3.06 12.23
C PHE A 408 33.69 2.38 10.88
N PRO A 409 33.88 3.10 9.76
CA PRO A 409 33.83 2.46 8.44
C PRO A 409 34.92 1.38 8.38
N VAL A 410 34.52 0.13 8.20
CA VAL A 410 35.45 -0.97 7.94
C VAL A 410 36.23 -0.59 6.67
N ALA A 411 37.54 -0.36 6.83
CA ALA A 411 38.44 0.00 5.74
C ALA A 411 38.30 -1.08 4.64
N GLY A 412 37.98 -0.64 3.43
CA GLY A 412 37.46 -1.46 2.34
C GLY A 412 38.27 -2.70 2.06
N ALA A 413 37.60 -3.78 1.82
CA ALA A 413 38.08 -4.93 1.09
C ALA A 413 38.34 -4.52 -0.37
N GLY A 414 39.57 -4.07 -0.65
CA GLY A 414 39.98 -3.59 -1.97
C GLY A 414 41.46 -3.27 -2.05
N ALA A 415 42.33 -4.18 -1.58
CA ALA A 415 43.71 -4.30 -2.03
C ALA A 415 44.16 -5.71 -1.70
N GLY A 416 44.64 -6.44 -2.71
CA GLY A 416 45.16 -7.79 -2.57
C GLY A 416 46.24 -7.80 -1.51
N VAL A 417 46.04 -8.55 -0.44
CA VAL A 417 47.05 -8.82 0.58
C VAL A 417 47.76 -10.09 0.15
N ASP A 418 49.07 -9.93 -0.10
CA ASP A 418 50.04 -11.00 -0.29
C ASP A 418 50.01 -11.95 0.94
N PRO A 419 49.92 -13.28 0.78
CA PRO A 419 49.84 -14.22 1.89
C PRO A 419 51.22 -14.52 2.49
N GLY A 420 51.90 -13.53 3.07
CA GLY A 420 53.27 -13.68 3.51
C GLY A 420 53.69 -13.02 4.85
N VAL A 421 52.76 -12.47 5.63
CA VAL A 421 53.14 -11.88 6.96
C VAL A 421 52.13 -12.29 8.04
N THR A 422 52.49 -13.37 8.75
CA THR A 422 51.87 -13.66 10.08
C THR A 422 52.53 -12.77 11.13
N SER A 423 51.82 -11.75 11.61
CA SER A 423 52.18 -11.03 12.83
C SER A 423 51.35 -11.55 13.98
N GLU A 424 51.99 -12.29 14.92
CA GLU A 424 51.42 -12.64 16.22
C GLU A 424 51.15 -11.38 17.06
N ILE A 425 49.92 -11.11 17.35
CA ILE A 425 49.50 -10.14 18.37
C ILE A 425 49.45 -10.90 19.70
N ARG A 426 50.46 -10.69 20.57
CA ARG A 426 50.42 -11.14 21.98
C ARG A 426 49.59 -10.13 22.78
N LEU A 427 48.47 -10.60 23.31
CA LEU A 427 47.72 -9.90 24.36
C LEU A 427 48.49 -10.07 25.68
N ASN A 428 49.04 -8.99 26.23
CA ASN A 428 49.49 -8.91 27.62
C ASN A 428 48.27 -8.68 28.48
N ILE A 429 47.85 -9.71 29.23
CA ILE A 429 46.96 -9.57 30.38
C ILE A 429 47.89 -9.45 31.57
N ALA A 430 47.88 -8.28 32.24
CA ALA A 430 48.50 -8.10 33.55
C ALA A 430 47.46 -8.46 34.63
N GLU A 431 47.95 -9.13 35.67
CA GLU A 431 47.23 -9.61 36.88
C GLU A 431 46.46 -8.53 37.64
#